data_aaeb5e50c9c55b0c99d4c06296226c0e
#
_entry.id   aaeb5e50c9c55b0c99d4c06296226c0e
#
_cell.length_a   1.000
_cell.length_b   1.000
_cell.length_c   1.000
_cell.angle_alpha   90.00
_cell.angle_beta   90.00
_cell.angle_gamma   90.00
#
_symmetry.space_group_name_H-M   'P 1'
#
loop_
_entity.id
_entity.type
_entity.pdbx_description
1 polymer ?
#
loop_
_entity_poly.entity_id
_entity_poly.type
_entity_poly.pdbx_seq_one_letter_code
_entity_poly.pdbx_strand_id
1 'polypeptide(L)'
;MSAPSDIVARVRERALQERGELPARVSEWEVAAARRELGFPLPRLLVRLYQEVANGGFGPEYLLLPLVGEGRTAVAEYGPCEYWPHGVLPILDWGCGMYAAVDCLDPDAPVLLFEPNAGPEDWAKAWFTDSPSLTLWLNSWLDGTGWWEEEVMMAEDAPEPPPWPDATSRLAS
;
A
#
# COMPACT_ATOMS: atom_id res chain seq x y z
N MET A 1 17.58 -20.72 -19.54
CA MET A 1 16.19 -20.27 -19.29
C MET A 1 16.12 -19.73 -17.88
N SER A 2 16.05 -18.39 -17.74
CA SER A 2 15.86 -17.80 -16.42
C SER A 2 14.39 -17.98 -16.02
N ALA A 3 14.15 -18.51 -14.83
CA ALA A 3 12.82 -18.53 -14.26
C ALA A 3 12.28 -17.09 -14.19
N PRO A 4 10.98 -16.87 -14.36
CA PRO A 4 10.42 -15.54 -14.14
C PRO A 4 10.80 -15.12 -12.73
N SER A 5 11.49 -13.99 -12.61
CA SER A 5 11.93 -13.51 -11.31
C SER A 5 10.70 -13.23 -10.47
N ASP A 6 10.64 -13.83 -9.29
CA ASP A 6 9.62 -13.56 -8.30
C ASP A 6 9.58 -12.06 -8.02
N ILE A 7 8.39 -11.48 -7.97
CA ILE A 7 8.23 -10.04 -7.74
C ILE A 7 8.87 -9.60 -6.41
N VAL A 8 8.81 -10.42 -5.38
CA VAL A 8 9.44 -10.12 -4.09
C VAL A 8 10.96 -9.99 -4.24
N ALA A 9 11.58 -10.88 -5.03
CA ALA A 9 13.01 -10.81 -5.30
C ALA A 9 13.37 -9.52 -6.05
N ARG A 10 12.57 -9.13 -7.04
CA ARG A 10 12.78 -7.88 -7.80
C ARG A 10 12.62 -6.64 -6.91
N VAL A 11 11.62 -6.65 -6.03
CA VAL A 11 11.40 -5.57 -5.06
C VAL A 11 12.60 -5.47 -4.11
N ARG A 12 13.05 -6.60 -3.59
CA ARG A 12 14.20 -6.62 -2.68
C ARG A 12 15.46 -6.08 -3.34
N GLU A 13 15.72 -6.49 -4.58
CA GLU A 13 16.86 -6.00 -5.34
C GLU A 13 16.80 -4.48 -5.54
N ARG A 14 15.65 -3.95 -5.96
CA ARG A 14 15.44 -2.52 -6.13
C ARG A 14 15.60 -1.77 -4.81
N ALA A 15 15.03 -2.29 -3.74
CA ALA A 15 15.11 -1.68 -2.42
C ALA A 15 16.57 -1.57 -1.94
N LEU A 16 17.36 -2.62 -2.13
CA LEU A 16 18.78 -2.60 -1.77
C LEU A 16 19.58 -1.62 -2.64
N GLN A 17 19.27 -1.53 -3.94
CA GLN A 17 19.91 -0.57 -4.84
C GLN A 17 19.64 0.87 -4.43
N GLU A 18 18.42 1.17 -4.03
CA GLU A 18 18.01 2.54 -3.67
C GLU A 18 18.43 2.93 -2.25
N ARG A 19 18.40 1.99 -1.31
CA ARG A 19 18.57 2.29 0.11
C ARG A 19 19.92 1.86 0.69
N GLY A 20 20.59 0.89 0.08
CA GLY A 20 21.81 0.30 0.61
C GLY A 20 21.57 -0.62 1.79
N GLU A 21 20.99 -0.11 2.86
CA GLU A 21 20.59 -0.88 4.03
C GLU A 21 19.09 -0.81 4.23
N LEU A 22 18.50 -1.89 4.72
CA LEU A 22 17.06 -1.98 4.97
C LEU A 22 16.80 -2.32 6.44
N PRO A 23 15.65 -1.89 7.00
CA PRO A 23 15.22 -2.33 8.32
C PRO A 23 15.16 -3.86 8.45
N ALA A 24 15.18 -4.36 9.66
CA ALA A 24 15.03 -5.78 9.92
C ALA A 24 13.71 -6.31 9.38
N ARG A 25 13.68 -7.57 8.97
CA ARG A 25 12.48 -8.25 8.49
C ARG A 25 11.53 -8.54 9.63
N VAL A 26 10.25 -8.57 9.31
CA VAL A 26 9.21 -8.92 10.26
C VAL A 26 9.18 -10.44 10.46
N SER A 27 9.08 -10.89 11.70
CA SER A 27 8.99 -12.31 12.02
C SER A 27 7.57 -12.84 11.83
N GLU A 28 7.44 -14.18 11.76
CA GLU A 28 6.11 -14.82 11.74
C GLU A 28 5.28 -14.46 12.97
N TRP A 29 5.93 -14.36 14.12
CA TRP A 29 5.28 -14.00 15.36
C TRP A 29 4.69 -12.60 15.30
N GLU A 30 5.46 -11.65 14.76
CA GLU A 30 5.02 -10.27 14.61
C GLU A 30 3.88 -10.15 13.60
N VAL A 31 3.92 -10.90 12.51
CA VAL A 31 2.82 -10.95 11.53
C VAL A 31 1.54 -11.49 12.18
N ALA A 32 1.66 -12.57 12.95
CA ALA A 32 0.51 -13.13 13.67
C ALA A 32 -0.09 -12.15 14.67
N ALA A 33 0.77 -11.42 15.39
CA ALA A 33 0.33 -10.37 16.31
C ALA A 33 -0.40 -9.24 15.59
N ALA A 34 0.14 -8.81 14.44
CA ALA A 34 -0.49 -7.78 13.61
C ALA A 34 -1.89 -8.19 13.14
N ARG A 35 -2.04 -9.42 12.66
CA ARG A 35 -3.35 -9.97 12.24
C ARG A 35 -4.35 -9.97 13.39
N ARG A 36 -3.93 -10.34 14.59
CA ARG A 36 -4.80 -10.34 15.77
C ARG A 36 -5.24 -8.92 16.13
N GLU A 37 -4.31 -7.98 16.10
CA GLU A 37 -4.60 -6.59 16.43
C GLU A 37 -5.53 -5.94 15.39
N LEU A 38 -5.29 -6.20 14.10
CA LEU A 38 -6.10 -5.66 13.01
C LEU A 38 -7.49 -6.30 12.93
N GLY A 39 -7.58 -7.59 13.22
CA GLY A 39 -8.84 -8.33 13.15
C GLY A 39 -9.24 -8.79 11.76
N PHE A 40 -8.32 -8.77 10.79
CA PHE A 40 -8.54 -9.27 9.43
C PHE A 40 -7.26 -9.89 8.87
N PRO A 41 -7.36 -10.73 7.82
CA PRO A 41 -6.18 -11.36 7.23
C PRO A 41 -5.37 -10.35 6.43
N LEU A 42 -4.08 -10.63 6.27
CA LEU A 42 -3.19 -9.84 5.42
C LEU A 42 -2.95 -10.58 4.10
N PRO A 43 -2.93 -9.87 2.95
CA PRO A 43 -2.61 -10.49 1.68
C PRO A 43 -1.23 -11.17 1.73
N ARG A 44 -1.15 -12.34 1.11
CA ARG A 44 0.09 -13.13 1.12
C ARG A 44 1.29 -12.34 0.59
N LEU A 45 1.12 -11.62 -0.50
CA LEU A 45 2.22 -10.83 -1.07
C LEU A 45 2.69 -9.75 -0.11
N LEU A 46 1.76 -9.06 0.57
CA LEU A 46 2.12 -8.04 1.55
C LEU A 46 2.93 -8.64 2.70
N VAL A 47 2.50 -9.80 3.22
CA VAL A 47 3.22 -10.52 4.27
C VAL A 47 4.64 -10.87 3.79
N ARG A 48 4.77 -11.38 2.57
CA ARG A 48 6.08 -11.72 1.99
C ARG A 48 7.01 -10.50 1.88
N LEU A 49 6.47 -9.33 1.53
CA LEU A 49 7.28 -8.11 1.49
C LEU A 49 7.88 -7.81 2.86
N TYR A 50 7.08 -7.87 3.91
CA TYR A 50 7.56 -7.59 5.26
C TYR A 50 8.51 -8.68 5.80
N GLN A 51 8.29 -9.93 5.45
CA GLN A 51 9.10 -11.04 5.94
C GLN A 51 10.36 -11.29 5.13
N GLU A 52 10.34 -10.99 3.82
CA GLU A 52 11.45 -11.33 2.93
C GLU A 52 12.26 -10.12 2.46
N VAL A 53 11.70 -8.91 2.52
CA VAL A 53 12.41 -7.69 2.16
C VAL A 53 12.81 -6.92 3.41
N ALA A 54 11.88 -6.28 4.09
CA ALA A 54 12.15 -5.49 5.29
C ALA A 54 10.83 -5.04 5.96
N ASN A 55 10.92 -4.57 7.18
CA ASN A 55 9.80 -3.95 7.90
C ASN A 55 9.57 -2.51 7.41
N GLY A 56 9.16 -2.36 6.15
CA GLY A 56 9.00 -1.05 5.52
C GLY A 56 10.32 -0.41 5.15
N GLY A 57 10.30 0.89 4.87
CA GLY A 57 11.49 1.67 4.53
C GLY A 57 11.99 1.46 3.11
N PHE A 58 11.14 0.95 2.23
CA PHE A 58 11.39 0.78 0.80
C PHE A 58 10.09 1.03 0.02
N GLY A 59 10.19 1.19 -1.28
CA GLY A 59 9.02 1.39 -2.15
C GLY A 59 8.97 2.78 -2.76
N PRO A 60 7.81 3.17 -3.32
CA PRO A 60 7.68 4.47 -3.97
C PRO A 60 7.93 5.65 -3.04
N GLU A 61 8.51 6.70 -3.56
CA GLU A 61 8.72 8.05 -3.01
C GLU A 61 8.92 8.13 -1.48
N TYR A 62 7.83 8.06 -0.70
CA TYR A 62 7.86 8.25 0.75
C TYR A 62 8.05 6.94 1.54
N LEU A 63 8.19 5.83 0.85
CA LEU A 63 8.48 4.50 1.39
C LEU A 63 7.32 3.89 2.19
N LEU A 64 7.24 2.58 2.15
CA LEU A 64 6.24 1.84 2.92
C LEU A 64 6.45 2.04 4.41
N LEU A 65 5.33 2.19 5.13
CA LEU A 65 5.33 2.22 6.58
C LEU A 65 5.82 0.87 7.14
N PRO A 66 6.51 0.87 8.28
CA PRO A 66 6.73 -0.39 9.00
C PRO A 66 5.38 -1.05 9.30
N LEU A 67 5.33 -2.37 9.28
CA LEU A 67 4.11 -3.07 9.68
C LEU A 67 3.90 -2.95 11.19
N VAL A 68 4.95 -3.22 11.94
CA VAL A 68 4.97 -3.27 13.40
C VAL A 68 6.18 -2.54 13.95
N GLY A 69 6.20 -2.28 15.25
CA GLY A 69 7.32 -1.64 15.94
C GLY A 69 6.89 -0.40 16.69
N GLU A 70 7.87 0.40 17.07
CA GLU A 70 7.62 1.67 17.76
C GLU A 70 7.32 2.78 16.75
N GLY A 71 6.51 3.75 17.15
CA GLY A 71 6.17 4.90 16.34
C GLY A 71 5.09 4.61 15.30
N ARG A 72 5.21 5.23 14.12
CA ARG A 72 4.23 5.09 13.06
C ARG A 72 4.40 3.76 12.33
N THR A 73 3.36 2.95 12.38
CA THR A 73 3.32 1.65 11.68
C THR A 73 1.98 1.52 10.96
N ALA A 74 1.91 0.63 9.98
CA ALA A 74 0.64 0.35 9.30
C ALA A 74 -0.44 -0.07 10.30
N VAL A 75 -0.09 -0.93 11.26
CA VAL A 75 -1.03 -1.36 12.31
C VAL A 75 -1.48 -0.20 13.19
N ALA A 76 -0.56 0.68 13.60
CA ALA A 76 -0.89 1.81 14.46
C ALA A 76 -1.72 2.89 13.74
N GLU A 77 -1.47 3.09 12.46
CA GLU A 77 -2.20 4.08 11.65
C GLU A 77 -3.61 3.58 11.28
N TYR A 78 -3.83 2.28 11.25
CA TYR A 78 -5.13 1.72 10.92
C TYR A 78 -6.16 2.02 12.00
N GLY A 79 -7.31 2.57 11.60
CA GLY A 79 -8.44 2.80 12.49
C GLY A 79 -9.71 3.05 11.68
N PRO A 80 -10.65 2.11 11.65
CA PRO A 80 -11.87 2.30 10.89
C PRO A 80 -12.72 3.42 11.53
N CYS A 81 -13.27 4.27 10.67
CA CYS A 81 -14.08 5.41 11.08
C CYS A 81 -14.99 5.83 9.91
N GLU A 82 -15.65 7.00 10.02
CA GLU A 82 -16.60 7.45 8.99
C GLU A 82 -15.99 7.60 7.59
N TYR A 83 -14.67 7.85 7.51
CA TYR A 83 -13.98 8.02 6.23
C TYR A 83 -13.00 6.88 5.92
N TRP A 84 -12.79 5.92 6.82
CA TRP A 84 -11.84 4.81 6.63
C TRP A 84 -12.53 3.46 6.83
N PRO A 85 -12.63 2.64 5.76
CA PRO A 85 -13.38 1.39 5.84
C PRO A 85 -12.60 0.29 6.57
N HIS A 86 -13.34 -0.64 7.16
CA HIS A 86 -12.77 -1.84 7.76
C HIS A 86 -12.02 -2.67 6.71
N GLY A 87 -10.88 -3.21 7.10
CA GLY A 87 -10.10 -4.12 6.26
C GLY A 87 -9.18 -3.45 5.25
N VAL A 88 -9.12 -2.12 5.23
CA VAL A 88 -8.23 -1.36 4.34
C VAL A 88 -7.05 -0.87 5.16
N LEU A 89 -5.87 -1.41 4.88
CA LEU A 89 -4.65 -1.15 5.66
C LEU A 89 -3.82 -0.04 5.02
N PRO A 90 -3.56 1.08 5.72
CA PRO A 90 -2.65 2.09 5.17
C PRO A 90 -1.23 1.53 5.13
N ILE A 91 -0.55 1.69 4.00
CA ILE A 91 0.80 1.16 3.80
C ILE A 91 1.82 2.23 3.46
N LEU A 92 1.40 3.42 3.03
CA LEU A 92 2.29 4.50 2.68
C LEU A 92 1.59 5.84 2.88
N ASP A 93 2.27 6.78 3.52
CA ASP A 93 1.78 8.14 3.74
C ASP A 93 2.35 9.06 2.66
N TRP A 94 1.49 9.56 1.77
CA TRP A 94 1.88 10.48 0.71
C TRP A 94 2.04 11.93 1.20
N GLY A 95 1.70 12.21 2.44
CA GLY A 95 1.63 13.57 2.97
C GLY A 95 0.26 14.22 2.74
N CYS A 96 0.02 15.32 3.41
CA CYS A 96 -1.26 16.08 3.31
C CYS A 96 -2.52 15.25 3.58
N GLY A 97 -2.41 14.22 4.39
CA GLY A 97 -3.52 13.32 4.71
C GLY A 97 -3.80 12.25 3.67
N MET A 98 -3.02 12.20 2.60
CA MET A 98 -3.16 11.19 1.54
C MET A 98 -2.42 9.90 1.91
N TYR A 99 -3.01 8.75 1.59
CA TYR A 99 -2.42 7.44 1.86
C TYR A 99 -2.57 6.48 0.69
N ALA A 100 -1.57 5.62 0.51
CA ALA A 100 -1.77 4.38 -0.22
C ALA A 100 -2.21 3.33 0.79
N ALA A 101 -3.21 2.54 0.43
CA ALA A 101 -3.77 1.51 1.31
C ALA A 101 -4.12 0.25 0.52
N VAL A 102 -4.03 -0.90 1.17
CA VAL A 102 -4.38 -2.19 0.55
C VAL A 102 -5.72 -2.67 1.10
N ASP A 103 -6.61 -3.03 0.20
CA ASP A 103 -7.86 -3.70 0.58
C ASP A 103 -7.56 -5.17 0.90
N CYS A 104 -7.43 -5.46 2.18
CA CYS A 104 -7.09 -6.82 2.64
C CYS A 104 -8.24 -7.81 2.59
N LEU A 105 -9.46 -7.34 2.34
CA LEU A 105 -10.65 -8.19 2.24
C LEU A 105 -10.91 -8.65 0.80
N ASP A 106 -10.25 -8.04 -0.18
CA ASP A 106 -10.36 -8.42 -1.57
C ASP A 106 -9.22 -9.39 -1.92
N PRO A 107 -9.51 -10.56 -2.51
CA PRO A 107 -8.45 -11.53 -2.86
C PRO A 107 -7.42 -10.99 -3.86
N ASP A 108 -7.77 -9.98 -4.65
CA ASP A 108 -6.83 -9.36 -5.58
C ASP A 108 -5.93 -8.32 -4.88
N ALA A 109 -6.25 -7.95 -3.65
CA ALA A 109 -5.49 -6.98 -2.87
C ALA A 109 -5.22 -5.68 -3.66
N PRO A 110 -6.26 -4.96 -4.10
CA PRO A 110 -6.05 -3.71 -4.81
C PRO A 110 -5.39 -2.67 -3.91
N VAL A 111 -4.58 -1.81 -4.52
CA VAL A 111 -4.02 -0.67 -3.83
C VAL A 111 -4.91 0.54 -4.10
N LEU A 112 -5.35 1.17 -3.03
CA LEU A 112 -6.26 2.30 -3.05
C LEU A 112 -5.51 3.58 -2.72
N LEU A 113 -6.00 4.69 -3.25
CA LEU A 113 -5.54 6.02 -2.90
C LEU A 113 -6.62 6.72 -2.09
N PHE A 114 -6.27 7.17 -0.90
CA PHE A 114 -7.12 8.03 -0.09
C PHE A 114 -6.68 9.47 -0.28
N GLU A 115 -7.58 10.32 -0.80
CA GLU A 115 -7.35 11.74 -1.02
C GLU A 115 -8.47 12.53 -0.34
N PRO A 116 -8.26 13.00 0.91
CA PRO A 116 -9.32 13.61 1.69
C PRO A 116 -9.88 14.90 1.09
N ASN A 117 -9.08 15.62 0.31
CA ASN A 117 -9.54 16.86 -0.32
C ASN A 117 -10.52 16.63 -1.47
N ALA A 118 -10.59 15.42 -2.01
CA ALA A 118 -11.48 15.08 -3.10
C ALA A 118 -12.93 14.83 -2.63
N GLY A 119 -13.15 14.55 -1.33
CA GLY A 119 -14.45 14.14 -0.84
C GLY A 119 -14.87 14.69 0.52
N PRO A 120 -14.72 16.02 0.80
CA PRO A 120 -15.03 16.52 2.15
C PRO A 120 -16.51 16.42 2.52
N GLU A 121 -17.42 16.37 1.54
CA GLU A 121 -18.87 16.24 1.76
C GLU A 121 -19.37 14.79 1.65
N ASP A 122 -18.60 13.94 0.96
CA ASP A 122 -18.95 12.54 0.75
C ASP A 122 -17.63 11.73 0.74
N TRP A 123 -17.34 11.06 1.84
CA TRP A 123 -16.08 10.35 2.02
C TRP A 123 -15.85 9.23 1.00
N ALA A 124 -16.92 8.70 0.37
CA ALA A 124 -16.75 7.70 -0.69
C ALA A 124 -15.98 8.28 -1.89
N LYS A 125 -16.10 9.60 -2.13
CA LYS A 125 -15.38 10.28 -3.21
C LYS A 125 -13.91 10.53 -2.92
N ALA A 126 -13.46 10.29 -1.70
CA ALA A 126 -12.06 10.40 -1.32
C ALA A 126 -11.25 9.16 -1.68
N TRP A 127 -11.89 8.09 -2.12
CA TRP A 127 -11.26 6.81 -2.40
C TRP A 127 -11.17 6.51 -3.89
N PHE A 128 -9.98 6.16 -4.33
CA PHE A 128 -9.67 5.83 -5.73
C PHE A 128 -8.95 4.50 -5.80
N THR A 129 -9.08 3.81 -6.94
CA THR A 129 -8.27 2.62 -7.21
C THR A 129 -6.98 3.08 -7.88
N ASP A 130 -5.87 2.98 -7.17
CA ASP A 130 -4.53 3.25 -7.71
C ASP A 130 -4.13 2.11 -8.64
N SER A 131 -4.19 0.88 -8.14
CA SER A 131 -3.88 -0.31 -8.93
C SER A 131 -4.82 -1.45 -8.59
N PRO A 132 -5.24 -2.26 -9.57
CA PRO A 132 -6.19 -3.36 -9.31
C PRO A 132 -5.60 -4.49 -8.48
N SER A 133 -4.29 -4.52 -8.24
CA SER A 133 -3.64 -5.47 -7.36
C SER A 133 -2.33 -4.90 -6.81
N LEU A 134 -1.91 -5.43 -5.67
CA LEU A 134 -0.61 -5.08 -5.08
C LEU A 134 0.54 -5.42 -6.05
N THR A 135 0.43 -6.53 -6.78
CA THR A 135 1.42 -6.92 -7.78
C THR A 135 1.59 -5.83 -8.85
N LEU A 136 0.48 -5.34 -9.40
CA LEU A 136 0.52 -4.30 -10.44
C LEU A 136 1.06 -2.97 -9.89
N TRP A 137 0.72 -2.63 -8.66
CA TRP A 137 1.25 -1.44 -8.01
C TRP A 137 2.77 -1.49 -7.84
N LEU A 138 3.28 -2.64 -7.40
CA LEU A 138 4.72 -2.85 -7.26
C LEU A 138 5.41 -2.83 -8.63
N ASN A 139 4.79 -3.40 -9.65
CA ASN A 139 5.33 -3.33 -11.01
C ASN A 139 5.40 -1.89 -11.52
N SER A 140 4.41 -1.05 -11.21
CA SER A 140 4.45 0.36 -11.56
C SER A 140 5.65 1.08 -10.95
N TRP A 141 5.98 0.75 -9.70
CA TRP A 141 7.18 1.28 -9.06
C TRP A 141 8.45 0.76 -9.76
N LEU A 142 8.53 -0.54 -9.99
CA LEU A 142 9.70 -1.16 -10.61
C LEU A 142 9.93 -0.65 -12.05
N ASP A 143 8.85 -0.37 -12.77
CA ASP A 143 8.90 0.09 -14.16
C ASP A 143 8.99 1.61 -14.32
N GLY A 144 8.85 2.35 -13.21
CA GLY A 144 8.87 3.82 -13.24
C GLY A 144 7.64 4.43 -13.91
N THR A 145 6.47 3.76 -13.81
CA THR A 145 5.23 4.20 -14.46
C THR A 145 4.13 4.61 -13.48
N GLY A 146 4.41 4.63 -12.17
CA GLY A 146 3.46 5.06 -11.16
C GLY A 146 3.10 6.54 -11.30
N TRP A 147 1.89 6.90 -10.86
CA TRP A 147 1.42 8.30 -10.95
C TRP A 147 2.30 9.27 -10.18
N TRP A 148 3.01 8.80 -9.17
CA TRP A 148 3.94 9.61 -8.36
C TRP A 148 5.23 9.97 -9.10
N GLU A 149 5.49 9.36 -10.23
CA GLU A 149 6.68 9.68 -11.03
C GLU A 149 6.51 11.05 -11.68
N GLU A 150 7.53 11.90 -11.57
CA GLU A 150 7.47 13.27 -12.09
C GLU A 150 7.07 13.32 -13.57
N GLU A 151 7.67 12.45 -14.38
CA GLU A 151 7.37 12.38 -15.83
C GLU A 151 5.91 12.02 -16.09
N VAL A 152 5.33 11.14 -15.27
CA VAL A 152 3.92 10.74 -15.39
C VAL A 152 3.01 11.86 -14.94
N MET A 153 3.30 12.50 -13.81
CA MET A 153 2.51 13.61 -13.28
C MET A 153 2.49 14.82 -14.22
N MET A 154 3.60 15.08 -14.90
CA MET A 154 3.75 16.26 -15.76
C MET A 154 3.25 16.01 -17.19
N ALA A 155 2.85 14.81 -17.54
CA ALA A 155 2.32 14.49 -18.86
C ALA A 155 0.94 15.15 -19.06
N GLU A 156 0.67 15.69 -20.25
CA GLU A 156 -0.61 16.32 -20.59
C GLU A 156 -1.78 15.36 -20.45
N ASP A 157 -1.54 14.06 -20.67
CA ASP A 157 -2.53 12.99 -20.59
C ASP A 157 -2.31 12.11 -19.36
N ALA A 158 -1.79 12.68 -18.26
CA ALA A 158 -1.56 11.96 -17.02
C ALA A 158 -2.85 11.24 -16.59
N PRO A 159 -2.81 9.91 -16.40
CA PRO A 159 -4.00 9.18 -16.00
C PRO A 159 -4.38 9.53 -14.57
N GLU A 160 -5.66 9.80 -14.35
CA GLU A 160 -6.19 9.97 -13.00
C GLU A 160 -6.68 8.61 -12.50
N PRO A 161 -6.40 8.25 -11.25
CA PRO A 161 -6.94 7.01 -10.68
C PRO A 161 -8.48 7.05 -10.72
N PRO A 162 -9.13 5.96 -11.18
CA PRO A 162 -10.59 5.93 -11.17
C PRO A 162 -11.14 5.82 -9.75
N PRO A 163 -12.36 6.30 -9.50
CA PRO A 163 -13.03 6.11 -8.21
C PRO A 163 -13.07 4.63 -7.83
N TRP A 164 -12.91 4.36 -6.55
CA TRP A 164 -13.04 2.99 -6.04
C TRP A 164 -14.53 2.60 -6.02
N PRO A 165 -14.94 1.61 -6.82
CA PRO A 165 -16.37 1.32 -6.97
C PRO A 165 -17.03 0.80 -5.69
N ASP A 166 -16.27 0.20 -4.78
CA ASP A 166 -16.81 -0.35 -3.54
C ASP A 166 -16.82 0.64 -2.37
N ALA A 167 -16.36 1.87 -2.58
CA ALA A 167 -16.19 2.86 -1.51
C ALA A 167 -17.46 3.08 -0.70
N THR A 168 -18.60 3.33 -1.35
CA THR A 168 -19.87 3.60 -0.67
C THR A 168 -20.30 2.43 0.19
N SER A 169 -20.29 1.21 -0.35
CA SER A 169 -20.73 0.03 0.39
C SER A 169 -19.77 -0.32 1.53
N ARG A 170 -18.48 -0.13 1.32
CA ARG A 170 -17.46 -0.46 2.33
C ARG A 170 -17.48 0.54 3.49
N LEU A 171 -17.74 1.81 3.25
CA LEU A 171 -17.89 2.82 4.31
C LEU A 171 -19.20 2.68 5.09
N ALA A 172 -20.21 2.08 4.48
CA ALA A 172 -21.51 1.85 5.13
C ALA A 172 -21.54 0.60 6.03
N SER A 173 -20.50 -0.22 5.98
CA SER A 173 -20.43 -1.48 6.74
C SER A 173 -19.99 -1.26 8.18
#